data_a5e6b447ca4e211db3444663b01e2b88
#
_entry.id   a5e6b447ca4e211db3444663b01e2b88
#
_cell.length_a   1.000
_cell.length_b   1.000
_cell.length_c   1.000
_cell.angle_alpha   90.00
_cell.angle_beta   90.00
_cell.angle_gamma   90.00
#
_symmetry.space_group_name_H-M   'P 1'
#
loop_
_entity.id
_entity.type
_entity.pdbx_description
1 polymer ?
#
loop_
_entity_poly.entity_id
_entity_poly.type
_entity_poly.pdbx_seq_one_letter_code
_entity_poly.pdbx_strand_id
1 'polypeptide(L)'
;VLKNTIALDKGIDATVLMTNHLYNVAADLSTTGTMIKGIKPEDKAKKAELKKQSNEKMEECIAYCNSAITWYEAQPSLKTSQKNVYKNVIGYLIDMYGVKGDTKKVAELEKKKDSIN
;
A
#
# COMPACT_ATOMS: atom_id res chain seq x y z
N VAL A 1 -10.07 -17.37 1.43
CA VAL A 1 -9.44 -16.33 0.65
C VAL A 1 -9.49 -15.00 1.41
N LEU A 2 -8.37 -14.25 1.38
CA LEU A 2 -8.22 -13.03 2.16
C LEU A 2 -9.29 -11.98 1.89
N LYS A 3 -9.75 -11.86 0.65
CA LYS A 3 -10.78 -10.87 0.30
C LYS A 3 -12.10 -11.09 1.05
N ASN A 4 -12.43 -12.33 1.36
CA ASN A 4 -13.67 -12.67 2.04
C ASN A 4 -13.62 -12.40 3.54
N THR A 5 -12.44 -12.15 4.11
CA THR A 5 -12.28 -11.94 5.54
C THR A 5 -12.20 -10.47 5.94
N ILE A 6 -12.19 -9.54 4.98
CA ILE A 6 -12.02 -8.10 5.23
C ILE A 6 -13.12 -7.54 6.15
N ALA A 7 -14.35 -8.03 6.02
CA ALA A 7 -15.50 -7.52 6.78
C ALA A 7 -15.57 -8.04 8.22
N LEU A 8 -14.73 -9.00 8.61
CA LEU A 8 -14.75 -9.63 9.94
C LEU A 8 -13.66 -9.02 10.83
N ASP A 9 -13.86 -9.04 12.15
CA ASP A 9 -12.85 -8.55 13.10
C ASP A 9 -11.51 -9.26 12.91
N LYS A 10 -11.54 -10.58 12.68
CA LYS A 10 -10.36 -11.37 12.38
C LYS A 10 -9.75 -11.01 11.02
N GLY A 11 -10.56 -10.40 10.16
CA GLY A 11 -10.13 -9.99 8.82
C GLY A 11 -9.15 -8.84 8.83
N ILE A 12 -9.08 -8.06 9.94
CA ILE A 12 -8.12 -6.94 9.98
C ILE A 12 -6.68 -7.44 9.88
N ASP A 13 -6.33 -8.52 10.56
CA ASP A 13 -4.99 -9.09 10.47
C ASP A 13 -4.70 -9.60 9.06
N ALA A 14 -5.67 -10.27 8.43
CA ALA A 14 -5.53 -10.74 7.05
C ALA A 14 -5.40 -9.54 6.09
N THR A 15 -6.17 -8.49 6.31
CA THR A 15 -6.11 -7.27 5.50
C THR A 15 -4.73 -6.61 5.58
N VAL A 16 -4.18 -6.50 6.80
CA VAL A 16 -2.84 -5.93 7.02
C VAL A 16 -1.77 -6.80 6.38
N LEU A 17 -1.87 -8.13 6.50
CA LEU A 17 -0.94 -9.03 5.82
C LEU A 17 -0.99 -8.84 4.31
N MET A 18 -2.17 -8.62 3.75
CA MET A 18 -2.33 -8.37 2.33
C MET A 18 -1.71 -7.04 1.91
N THR A 19 -1.84 -5.99 2.75
CA THR A 19 -1.18 -4.71 2.44
C THR A 19 0.34 -4.87 2.42
N ASN A 20 0.91 -5.59 3.39
CA ASN A 20 2.35 -5.84 3.43
C ASN A 20 2.82 -6.62 2.21
N HIS A 21 2.09 -7.66 1.85
CA HIS A 21 2.40 -8.50 0.69
C HIS A 21 2.36 -7.69 -0.61
N LEU A 22 1.28 -6.98 -0.86
CA LEU A 22 1.11 -6.20 -2.10
C LEU A 22 2.11 -5.07 -2.20
N TYR A 23 2.40 -4.40 -1.08
CA TYR A 23 3.41 -3.35 -1.05
C TYR A 23 4.78 -3.90 -1.47
N ASN A 24 5.17 -5.04 -0.91
CA ASN A 24 6.45 -5.67 -1.23
C ASN A 24 6.50 -6.14 -2.68
N VAL A 25 5.42 -6.73 -3.19
CA VAL A 25 5.35 -7.17 -4.59
C VAL A 25 5.48 -5.98 -5.55
N ALA A 26 4.76 -4.88 -5.26
CA ALA A 26 4.84 -3.67 -6.08
C ALA A 26 6.25 -3.08 -6.07
N ALA A 27 6.89 -3.03 -4.90
CA ALA A 27 8.26 -2.53 -4.75
C ALA A 27 9.26 -3.40 -5.53
N ASP A 28 9.12 -4.71 -5.45
CA ASP A 28 10.00 -5.65 -6.16
C ASP A 28 9.85 -5.51 -7.68
N LEU A 29 8.63 -5.38 -8.17
CA LEU A 29 8.37 -5.19 -9.60
C LEU A 29 8.95 -3.87 -10.09
N SER A 30 8.82 -2.81 -9.30
CA SER A 30 9.38 -1.49 -9.62
C SER A 30 10.90 -1.56 -9.66
N THR A 31 11.52 -2.17 -8.65
CA THR A 31 12.97 -2.31 -8.56
C THR A 31 13.50 -3.13 -9.74
N THR A 32 12.86 -4.27 -10.06
CA THR A 32 13.25 -5.10 -11.19
C THR A 32 13.18 -4.29 -12.49
N GLY A 33 12.13 -3.50 -12.67
CA GLY A 33 11.98 -2.64 -13.84
C GLY A 33 13.10 -1.61 -13.97
N THR A 34 13.50 -0.97 -12.87
CA THR A 34 14.57 0.03 -12.90
C THR A 34 15.94 -0.58 -13.13
N MET A 35 16.12 -1.88 -12.87
CA MET A 35 17.38 -2.58 -13.12
C MET A 35 17.59 -2.94 -14.58
N ILE A 36 16.56 -2.83 -15.42
CA ILE A 36 16.69 -3.07 -16.86
C ILE A 36 17.35 -1.86 -17.50
N LYS A 37 18.58 -2.03 -17.97
CA LYS A 37 19.38 -0.93 -18.54
C LYS A 37 19.49 -1.01 -20.06
N GLY A 38 18.90 -2.01 -20.70
CA GLY A 38 18.96 -2.18 -22.14
C GLY A 38 18.18 -1.10 -22.88
N ILE A 39 18.62 -0.79 -24.10
CA ILE A 39 17.99 0.20 -24.97
C ILE A 39 17.23 -0.43 -26.13
N LYS A 40 17.28 -1.75 -26.24
CA LYS A 40 16.57 -2.47 -27.31
C LYS A 40 15.05 -2.39 -27.10
N PRO A 41 14.24 -2.51 -28.18
CA PRO A 41 12.79 -2.47 -28.04
C PRO A 41 12.24 -3.51 -27.06
N GLU A 42 12.77 -4.73 -27.04
CA GLU A 42 12.32 -5.76 -26.09
C GLU A 42 12.63 -5.38 -24.62
N ASP A 43 13.74 -4.70 -24.36
CA ASP A 43 14.08 -4.23 -23.01
C ASP A 43 13.13 -3.14 -22.55
N LYS A 44 12.80 -2.21 -23.43
CA LYS A 44 11.85 -1.15 -23.14
C LYS A 44 10.44 -1.71 -22.91
N ALA A 45 10.04 -2.71 -23.69
CA ALA A 45 8.75 -3.36 -23.53
C ALA A 45 8.65 -4.09 -22.20
N LYS A 46 9.71 -4.79 -21.79
CA LYS A 46 9.77 -5.51 -20.51
C LYS A 46 9.69 -4.54 -19.34
N LYS A 47 10.43 -3.43 -19.42
CA LYS A 47 10.42 -2.39 -18.40
C LYS A 47 9.02 -1.78 -18.27
N ALA A 48 8.36 -1.48 -19.38
CA ALA A 48 7.00 -0.93 -19.38
C ALA A 48 6.00 -1.92 -18.77
N GLU A 49 6.13 -3.22 -19.08
CA GLU A 49 5.25 -4.25 -18.52
C GLU A 49 5.43 -4.38 -17.00
N LEU A 50 6.68 -4.35 -16.52
CA LEU A 50 6.95 -4.43 -15.09
C LEU A 50 6.40 -3.21 -14.35
N LYS A 51 6.51 -2.03 -14.95
CA LYS A 51 5.93 -0.80 -14.39
C LYS A 51 4.41 -0.90 -14.30
N LYS A 52 3.78 -1.43 -15.35
CA LYS A 52 2.33 -1.66 -15.37
C LYS A 52 1.90 -2.60 -14.26
N GLN A 53 2.60 -3.73 -14.10
CA GLN A 53 2.31 -4.71 -13.06
C GLN A 53 2.51 -4.11 -11.66
N SER A 54 3.56 -3.33 -11.47
CA SER A 54 3.82 -2.63 -10.22
C SER A 54 2.67 -1.68 -9.87
N ASN A 55 2.20 -0.90 -10.85
CA ASN A 55 1.09 0.02 -10.65
C ASN A 55 -0.21 -0.71 -10.30
N GLU A 56 -0.48 -1.85 -10.95
CA GLU A 56 -1.66 -2.67 -10.65
C GLU A 56 -1.63 -3.18 -9.21
N LYS A 57 -0.49 -3.68 -8.77
CA LYS A 57 -0.32 -4.15 -7.38
C LYS A 57 -0.42 -3.00 -6.38
N MET A 58 0.10 -1.84 -6.75
CA MET A 58 -0.01 -0.63 -5.94
C MET A 58 -1.49 -0.23 -5.74
N GLU A 59 -2.29 -0.25 -6.79
CA GLU A 59 -3.72 0.07 -6.69
C GLU A 59 -4.47 -0.94 -5.81
N GLU A 60 -4.16 -2.22 -5.94
CA GLU A 60 -4.73 -3.25 -5.05
C GLU A 60 -4.32 -2.99 -3.59
N CYS A 61 -3.06 -2.65 -3.36
CA CYS A 61 -2.56 -2.34 -2.03
C CYS A 61 -3.28 -1.12 -1.42
N ILE A 62 -3.49 -0.08 -2.21
CA ILE A 62 -4.22 1.11 -1.78
C ILE A 62 -5.64 0.73 -1.31
N ALA A 63 -6.33 -0.13 -2.05
CA ALA A 63 -7.67 -0.57 -1.68
C ALA A 63 -7.67 -1.30 -0.33
N TYR A 64 -6.73 -2.20 -0.11
CA TYR A 64 -6.61 -2.91 1.17
C TYR A 64 -6.20 -1.98 2.31
N CYS A 65 -5.31 -1.03 2.06
CA CYS A 65 -4.94 -0.03 3.05
C CYS A 65 -6.14 0.81 3.49
N ASN A 66 -6.96 1.24 2.54
CA ASN A 66 -8.16 2.01 2.84
C ASN A 66 -9.17 1.19 3.66
N SER A 67 -9.31 -0.09 3.35
CA SER A 67 -10.17 -0.99 4.13
C SER A 67 -9.66 -1.11 5.57
N ALA A 68 -8.36 -1.25 5.77
CA ALA A 68 -7.76 -1.34 7.09
C ALA A 68 -7.96 -0.03 7.87
N ILE A 69 -7.75 1.11 7.23
CA ILE A 69 -7.95 2.42 7.86
C ILE A 69 -9.40 2.59 8.33
N THR A 70 -10.36 2.22 7.48
CA THR A 70 -11.78 2.28 7.83
C THR A 70 -12.07 1.43 9.08
N TRP A 71 -11.49 0.24 9.17
CA TRP A 71 -11.66 -0.62 10.33
C TRP A 71 -11.11 0.04 11.59
N TYR A 72 -9.87 0.59 11.53
CA TYR A 72 -9.25 1.24 12.70
C TYR A 72 -10.06 2.46 13.14
N GLU A 73 -10.56 3.25 12.20
CA GLU A 73 -11.36 4.45 12.50
C GLU A 73 -12.69 4.12 13.15
N ALA A 74 -13.23 2.93 12.90
CA ALA A 74 -14.48 2.48 13.48
C ALA A 74 -14.34 1.98 14.93
N GLN A 75 -13.12 1.79 15.42
CA GLN A 75 -12.90 1.28 16.77
C GLN A 75 -13.04 2.41 17.80
N PRO A 76 -13.72 2.16 18.96
CA PRO A 76 -13.86 3.18 20.00
C PRO A 76 -12.52 3.51 20.67
N SER A 77 -11.59 2.56 20.70
CA SER A 77 -10.23 2.76 21.19
C SER A 77 -9.30 1.75 20.56
N LEU A 78 -8.00 2.07 20.52
CA LEU A 78 -6.98 1.20 19.95
C LEU A 78 -5.88 0.95 20.98
N LYS A 79 -5.38 -0.29 21.01
CA LYS A 79 -4.18 -0.65 21.77
C LYS A 79 -2.95 -0.05 21.09
N THR A 80 -1.85 0.11 21.84
CA THR A 80 -0.61 0.65 21.30
C THR A 80 -0.13 -0.12 20.08
N SER A 81 -0.20 -1.46 20.12
CA SER A 81 0.20 -2.29 18.98
C SER A 81 -0.66 -2.02 17.74
N GLN A 82 -1.96 -1.80 17.94
CA GLN A 82 -2.89 -1.48 16.84
C GLN A 82 -2.60 -0.10 16.25
N LYS A 83 -2.29 0.88 17.10
CA LYS A 83 -1.92 2.22 16.65
C LYS A 83 -0.66 2.18 15.79
N ASN A 84 0.32 1.36 16.18
CA ASN A 84 1.57 1.21 15.41
C ASN A 84 1.30 0.61 14.04
N VAL A 85 0.47 -0.42 13.95
CA VAL A 85 0.10 -1.04 12.67
C VAL A 85 -0.69 -0.05 11.81
N TYR A 86 -1.62 0.68 12.41
CA TYR A 86 -2.40 1.71 11.73
C TYR A 86 -1.49 2.77 11.10
N LYS A 87 -0.50 3.26 11.86
CA LYS A 87 0.48 4.22 11.34
C LYS A 87 1.29 3.64 10.18
N ASN A 88 1.66 2.35 10.27
CA ASN A 88 2.39 1.68 9.19
C ASN A 88 1.57 1.59 7.91
N VAL A 89 0.28 1.28 8.03
CA VAL A 89 -0.64 1.22 6.87
C VAL A 89 -0.74 2.60 6.22
N ILE A 90 -0.86 3.65 7.01
CA ILE A 90 -0.88 5.03 6.50
C ILE A 90 0.46 5.34 5.80
N GLY A 91 1.58 4.88 6.38
CA GLY A 91 2.90 5.05 5.77
C GLY A 91 3.00 4.44 4.39
N TYR A 92 2.43 3.25 4.18
CA TYR A 92 2.37 2.64 2.85
C TYR A 92 1.60 3.52 1.87
N LEU A 93 0.47 4.08 2.29
CA LEU A 93 -0.30 4.99 1.44
C LEU A 93 0.47 6.25 1.09
N ILE A 94 1.18 6.83 2.06
CA ILE A 94 2.03 8.01 1.83
C ILE A 94 3.04 7.70 0.74
N ASP A 95 3.73 6.56 0.84
CA ASP A 95 4.73 6.17 -0.15
C ASP A 95 4.10 5.99 -1.53
N MET A 96 2.97 5.30 -1.61
CA MET A 96 2.31 5.02 -2.89
C MET A 96 1.76 6.28 -3.56
N TYR A 97 1.12 7.16 -2.79
CA TYR A 97 0.64 8.42 -3.34
C TYR A 97 1.80 9.35 -3.71
N GLY A 98 2.93 9.26 -2.98
CA GLY A 98 4.16 9.96 -3.34
C GLY A 98 4.67 9.53 -4.70
N VAL A 99 4.68 8.23 -4.97
CA VAL A 99 5.07 7.68 -6.29
C VAL A 99 4.13 8.19 -7.39
N LYS A 100 2.83 8.31 -7.09
CA LYS A 100 1.82 8.82 -8.03
C LYS A 100 1.91 10.34 -8.23
N GLY A 101 2.69 11.04 -7.39
CA GLY A 101 2.80 12.50 -7.46
C GLY A 101 1.63 13.25 -6.86
N ASP A 102 0.79 12.58 -6.06
CA ASP A 102 -0.38 13.18 -5.43
C ASP A 102 0.02 13.83 -4.10
N THR A 103 0.61 15.02 -4.17
CA THR A 103 1.14 15.73 -3.02
C THR A 103 0.06 16.14 -2.02
N LYS A 104 -1.13 16.45 -2.50
CA LYS A 104 -2.27 16.81 -1.63
C LYS A 104 -2.67 15.62 -0.76
N LYS A 105 -2.77 14.44 -1.36
CA LYS A 105 -3.12 13.23 -0.62
C LYS A 105 -2.04 12.85 0.38
N VAL A 106 -0.77 13.00 0.00
CA VAL A 106 0.36 12.77 0.91
C VAL A 106 0.26 13.67 2.14
N ALA A 107 -0.01 14.96 1.95
CA ALA A 107 -0.13 15.90 3.06
C ALA A 107 -1.29 15.54 3.99
N GLU A 108 -2.45 15.15 3.44
CA GLU A 108 -3.59 14.71 4.22
C GLU A 108 -3.27 13.48 5.06
N LEU A 109 -2.56 12.50 4.48
CA LEU A 109 -2.18 11.27 5.15
C LEU A 109 -1.14 11.52 6.24
N GLU A 110 -0.16 12.40 6.00
CA GLU A 110 0.83 12.77 7.02
C GLU A 110 0.15 13.39 8.24
N LYS A 111 -0.83 14.27 8.00
CA LYS A 111 -1.63 14.87 9.07
C LYS A 111 -2.38 13.81 9.87
N LYS A 112 -3.01 12.87 9.18
CA LYS A 112 -3.73 11.77 9.82
C LYS A 112 -2.78 10.93 10.68
N LYS A 113 -1.59 10.60 10.15
CA LYS A 113 -0.60 9.82 10.86
C LYS A 113 -0.14 10.54 12.14
N ASP A 114 0.11 11.83 12.05
CA ASP A 114 0.55 12.63 13.19
C ASP A 114 -0.51 12.74 14.28
N SER A 115 -1.78 12.61 13.93
CA SER A 115 -2.89 12.67 14.89
C SER A 115 -3.06 11.37 15.68
N ILE A 116 -2.39 10.30 15.32
CA ILE A 116 -2.48 9.02 16.01
C ILE A 116 -1.42 8.97 17.11
N ASN A 117 -1.85 8.86 18.34
CA ASN A 117 -0.95 8.84 19.52
C ASN A 117 -0.92 7.47 20.16
#